data_8c122ea0d0bedd484d2cc9ad9068325b
#
_entry.id   8c122ea0d0bedd484d2cc9ad9068325b
#
_cell.length_a   1.000
_cell.length_b   1.000
_cell.length_c   1.000
_cell.angle_alpha   90.00
_cell.angle_beta   90.00
_cell.angle_gamma   90.00
#
_symmetry.space_group_name_H-M   'P 1'
#
loop_
_entity.id
_entity.type
_entity.pdbx_description
1 polymer ?
#
loop_
_entity_poly.entity_id
_entity_poly.type
_entity_poly.pdbx_seq_one_letter_code
_entity_poly.pdbx_strand_id
1 'polypeptide(L)'
;MVFDKLQRPEGTKDYLPQMAVKKRKLENKLNQLFASWGYQEIITPSFEFYDLLSAGTEGLQAKMYKFFNRKGEILALRPEMTAPIARVAATEFRDKPLPLRLCYQSNVFRYETPRAGRNREFYQAGIELLGIETPLGDAEVIAIATESLLASGLRNFKIDIGDVDYFTGIMQAAKMDSRSQTEVRQALSNKNFVRLEELLADSKLNPQQQEAILRSQNLRGGLEVIEEAKQLVDNQDSLEALINLEAVYRDLELLGVAEYIFLDLSVVRSFDYYTGIVFEGYTKELGYTICGGGRYDKLVEKFDYPIPATGFALGIDRLLLSLENQGYQFKEVEMGTLLIINPAQKEEGFDLARKLRQTGENVELEIYKREIEEVINYAVDKGIERILYVGVNEEGLVKSFVRKEVCEVEVKEVKLEEVADDE
;
A
#
# COMPACT_ATOMS: atom_id res chain seq x y z
N MET A 1 17.46 -33.42 9.46
CA MET A 1 16.18 -32.72 9.29
C MET A 1 15.63 -33.11 7.93
N VAL A 2 14.53 -33.84 7.88
CA VAL A 2 13.81 -34.06 6.62
C VAL A 2 13.19 -32.72 6.26
N PHE A 3 13.65 -32.07 5.19
CA PHE A 3 12.95 -30.92 4.62
C PHE A 3 11.54 -31.38 4.26
N ASP A 4 10.53 -30.89 4.95
CA ASP A 4 9.16 -31.01 4.47
C ASP A 4 9.07 -30.14 3.22
N LYS A 5 9.21 -30.81 2.06
CA LYS A 5 9.24 -30.17 0.73
C LYS A 5 7.95 -29.38 0.40
N LEU A 6 6.93 -29.49 1.25
CA LEU A 6 5.64 -28.84 1.08
C LEU A 6 5.52 -27.56 1.93
N GLN A 7 6.50 -27.26 2.79
CA GLN A 7 6.47 -26.05 3.63
C GLN A 7 7.00 -24.84 2.89
N ARG A 8 6.32 -23.71 3.06
CA ARG A 8 6.76 -22.41 2.60
C ARG A 8 7.82 -21.84 3.56
N PRO A 9 8.72 -20.96 3.09
CA PRO A 9 9.56 -20.16 3.96
C PRO A 9 8.70 -19.35 4.95
N GLU A 10 9.16 -19.26 6.19
CA GLU A 10 8.47 -18.49 7.22
C GLU A 10 8.31 -17.02 6.82
N GLY A 11 7.12 -16.47 7.01
CA GLY A 11 6.81 -15.08 6.65
C GLY A 11 6.55 -14.85 5.16
N THR A 12 6.37 -15.92 4.37
CA THR A 12 5.87 -15.84 2.99
C THR A 12 4.44 -16.37 2.90
N LYS A 13 3.72 -16.03 1.82
CA LYS A 13 2.30 -16.34 1.65
C LYS A 13 2.00 -16.67 0.18
N ASP A 14 1.19 -17.72 -0.04
CA ASP A 14 0.57 -17.94 -1.34
C ASP A 14 -0.74 -17.15 -1.41
N TYR A 15 -0.94 -16.45 -2.51
CA TYR A 15 -2.22 -15.81 -2.81
C TYR A 15 -3.03 -16.78 -3.69
N LEU A 16 -3.94 -17.54 -3.07
CA LEU A 16 -4.83 -18.44 -3.78
C LEU A 16 -5.77 -17.63 -4.71
N PRO A 17 -6.41 -18.27 -5.72
CA PRO A 17 -7.11 -17.55 -6.80
C PRO A 17 -8.04 -16.43 -6.32
N GLN A 18 -8.91 -16.70 -5.35
CA GLN A 18 -9.83 -15.69 -4.82
C GLN A 18 -9.11 -14.49 -4.19
N MET A 19 -8.04 -14.75 -3.42
CA MET A 19 -7.26 -13.68 -2.79
C MET A 19 -6.44 -12.91 -3.83
N ALA A 20 -5.90 -13.61 -4.83
CA ALA A 20 -5.15 -12.99 -5.93
C ALA A 20 -6.03 -12.00 -6.71
N VAL A 21 -7.28 -12.38 -6.97
CA VAL A 21 -8.26 -11.49 -7.63
C VAL A 21 -8.58 -10.26 -6.78
N LYS A 22 -8.86 -10.45 -5.48
CA LYS A 22 -9.10 -9.31 -4.55
C LYS A 22 -7.92 -8.35 -4.55
N LYS A 23 -6.70 -8.90 -4.46
CA LYS A 23 -5.46 -8.13 -4.51
C LYS A 23 -5.34 -7.35 -5.82
N ARG A 24 -5.52 -7.98 -6.98
CA ARG A 24 -5.44 -7.31 -8.29
C ARG A 24 -6.50 -6.24 -8.48
N LYS A 25 -7.74 -6.46 -8.04
CA LYS A 25 -8.79 -5.44 -8.06
C LYS A 25 -8.40 -4.20 -7.25
N LEU A 26 -7.80 -4.41 -6.07
CA LEU A 26 -7.32 -3.32 -5.24
C LEU A 26 -6.15 -2.57 -5.90
N GLU A 27 -5.16 -3.29 -6.40
CA GLU A 27 -4.01 -2.73 -7.10
C GLU A 27 -4.43 -1.89 -8.32
N ASN A 28 -5.38 -2.39 -9.10
CA ASN A 28 -5.90 -1.65 -10.27
C ASN A 28 -6.61 -0.35 -9.87
N LYS A 29 -7.40 -0.36 -8.78
CA LYS A 29 -8.04 0.85 -8.27
C LYS A 29 -7.01 1.90 -7.84
N LEU A 30 -5.97 1.48 -7.13
CA LEU A 30 -4.90 2.37 -6.69
C LEU A 30 -4.13 2.94 -7.89
N ASN A 31 -3.80 2.12 -8.90
CA ASN A 31 -3.15 2.61 -10.11
C ASN A 31 -3.99 3.65 -10.86
N GLN A 32 -5.29 3.41 -10.98
CA GLN A 32 -6.20 4.37 -11.61
C GLN A 32 -6.25 5.69 -10.83
N LEU A 33 -6.27 5.63 -9.50
CA LEU A 33 -6.23 6.81 -8.66
C LEU A 33 -4.91 7.56 -8.84
N PHE A 34 -3.75 6.91 -8.74
CA PHE A 34 -2.46 7.55 -8.91
C PHE A 34 -2.31 8.17 -10.30
N ALA A 35 -2.76 7.47 -11.34
CA ALA A 35 -2.77 8.01 -12.71
C ALA A 35 -3.66 9.24 -12.85
N SER A 36 -4.81 9.32 -12.16
CA SER A 36 -5.70 10.49 -12.18
C SER A 36 -5.07 11.73 -11.55
N TRP A 37 -4.11 11.55 -10.63
CA TRP A 37 -3.28 12.62 -10.05
C TRP A 37 -2.01 12.92 -10.87
N GLY A 38 -1.83 12.28 -12.03
CA GLY A 38 -0.70 12.49 -12.93
C GLY A 38 0.57 11.72 -12.56
N TYR A 39 0.49 10.72 -11.67
CA TYR A 39 1.62 9.87 -11.31
C TYR A 39 1.85 8.79 -12.35
N GLN A 40 3.12 8.53 -12.64
CA GLN A 40 3.57 7.51 -13.61
C GLN A 40 4.16 6.32 -12.88
N GLU A 41 3.75 5.13 -13.28
CA GLU A 41 4.24 3.90 -12.66
C GLU A 41 5.71 3.65 -13.01
N ILE A 42 6.49 3.28 -11.99
CA ILE A 42 7.88 2.84 -12.13
C ILE A 42 8.05 1.44 -11.53
N ILE A 43 8.82 0.61 -12.20
CA ILE A 43 9.19 -0.73 -11.76
C ILE A 43 10.70 -0.79 -11.59
N THR A 44 11.18 -1.00 -10.37
CA THR A 44 12.60 -1.14 -10.06
C THR A 44 12.95 -2.61 -9.80
N PRO A 45 14.23 -3.02 -9.89
CA PRO A 45 14.66 -4.37 -9.54
C PRO A 45 14.27 -4.78 -8.11
N SER A 46 14.01 -6.08 -7.89
CA SER A 46 13.70 -6.60 -6.55
C SER A 46 14.92 -6.66 -5.63
N PHE A 47 16.11 -6.54 -6.17
CA PHE A 47 17.38 -6.49 -5.41
C PHE A 47 18.29 -5.39 -5.97
N GLU A 48 19.07 -4.83 -5.09
CA GLU A 48 20.02 -3.75 -5.35
C GLU A 48 21.34 -4.05 -4.65
N PHE A 49 22.37 -3.26 -4.90
CA PHE A 49 23.58 -3.29 -4.07
C PHE A 49 23.23 -2.93 -2.62
N TYR A 50 23.76 -3.69 -1.67
CA TYR A 50 23.51 -3.47 -0.24
C TYR A 50 23.89 -2.07 0.21
N ASP A 51 25.00 -1.53 -0.28
CA ASP A 51 25.49 -0.20 0.10
C ASP A 51 24.51 0.90 -0.32
N LEU A 52 23.88 0.75 -1.48
CA LEU A 52 22.85 1.66 -1.95
C LEU A 52 21.62 1.66 -1.03
N LEU A 53 21.11 0.47 -0.74
CA LEU A 53 19.95 0.34 0.14
C LEU A 53 20.26 0.79 1.56
N SER A 54 21.44 0.48 2.08
CA SER A 54 21.84 0.85 3.45
C SER A 54 22.02 2.35 3.63
N ALA A 55 22.49 3.06 2.60
CA ALA A 55 22.60 4.52 2.62
C ALA A 55 21.23 5.20 2.68
N GLY A 56 20.22 4.62 2.02
CA GLY A 56 18.85 5.16 1.95
C GLY A 56 17.92 4.72 3.09
N THR A 57 18.27 3.68 3.85
CA THR A 57 17.35 3.04 4.81
C THR A 57 18.01 2.81 6.16
N GLU A 58 18.46 3.87 6.81
CA GLU A 58 19.00 3.79 8.17
C GLU A 58 17.96 3.11 9.10
N GLY A 59 18.45 2.20 9.98
CA GLY A 59 17.58 1.40 10.85
C GLY A 59 16.99 0.11 10.24
N LEU A 60 17.07 -0.10 8.92
CA LEU A 60 16.64 -1.36 8.28
C LEU A 60 17.76 -2.33 7.93
N GLN A 61 19.04 -1.97 8.08
CA GLN A 61 20.19 -2.80 7.66
C GLN A 61 20.17 -4.20 8.29
N ALA A 62 19.73 -4.31 9.56
CA ALA A 62 19.62 -5.58 10.28
C ALA A 62 18.44 -6.44 9.78
N LYS A 63 17.48 -5.83 9.07
CA LYS A 63 16.28 -6.50 8.56
C LYS A 63 16.37 -6.86 7.08
N MET A 64 17.47 -6.58 6.40
CA MET A 64 17.68 -6.87 4.98
C MET A 64 18.07 -8.33 4.76
N TYR A 65 17.46 -8.96 3.76
CA TYR A 65 17.95 -10.23 3.20
C TYR A 65 19.13 -9.95 2.28
N LYS A 66 20.32 -10.51 2.60
CA LYS A 66 21.58 -10.28 1.90
C LYS A 66 22.07 -11.55 1.24
N PHE A 67 22.68 -11.40 0.06
CA PHE A 67 23.31 -12.50 -0.68
C PHE A 67 24.47 -11.96 -1.53
N PHE A 68 25.27 -12.86 -2.09
CA PHE A 68 26.42 -12.49 -2.90
C PHE A 68 26.18 -12.78 -4.37
N ASN A 69 26.64 -11.90 -5.24
CA ASN A 69 26.74 -12.22 -6.65
C ASN A 69 28.05 -13.00 -6.94
N ARG A 70 28.24 -13.40 -8.21
CA ARG A 70 29.44 -14.17 -8.61
C ARG A 70 30.77 -13.41 -8.48
N LYS A 71 30.73 -12.08 -8.35
CA LYS A 71 31.90 -11.22 -8.15
C LYS A 71 32.21 -11.00 -6.66
N GLY A 72 31.40 -11.55 -5.75
CA GLY A 72 31.57 -11.37 -4.31
C GLY A 72 30.95 -10.06 -3.78
N GLU A 73 30.23 -9.31 -4.61
CA GLU A 73 29.54 -8.08 -4.19
C GLU A 73 28.28 -8.43 -3.39
N ILE A 74 27.99 -7.65 -2.35
CA ILE A 74 26.83 -7.86 -1.49
C ILE A 74 25.60 -7.22 -2.15
N LEU A 75 24.59 -8.02 -2.42
CA LEU A 75 23.26 -7.60 -2.86
C LEU A 75 22.27 -7.77 -1.71
N ALA A 76 21.18 -7.01 -1.73
CA ALA A 76 20.09 -7.21 -0.80
C ALA A 76 18.74 -7.11 -1.51
N LEU A 77 17.75 -7.87 -1.02
CA LEU A 77 16.36 -7.66 -1.41
C LEU A 77 15.90 -6.32 -0.85
N ARG A 78 15.18 -5.54 -1.67
CA ARG A 78 14.71 -4.21 -1.29
C ARG A 78 13.78 -4.27 -0.07
N PRO A 79 14.09 -3.56 1.03
CA PRO A 79 13.24 -3.54 2.22
C PRO A 79 12.10 -2.52 2.12
N GLU A 80 12.16 -1.61 1.14
CA GLU A 80 11.21 -0.54 0.84
C GLU A 80 11.45 -0.03 -0.59
N MET A 81 10.66 0.95 -1.06
CA MET A 81 10.73 1.41 -2.46
C MET A 81 11.39 2.77 -2.63
N THR A 82 11.47 3.60 -1.58
CA THR A 82 11.93 5.00 -1.68
C THR A 82 13.38 5.11 -2.14
N ALA A 83 14.31 4.31 -1.55
CA ALA A 83 15.72 4.32 -1.94
C ALA A 83 15.96 3.85 -3.39
N PRO A 84 15.35 2.75 -3.88
CA PRO A 84 15.38 2.40 -5.30
C PRO A 84 14.87 3.51 -6.24
N ILE A 85 13.78 4.18 -5.86
CA ILE A 85 13.19 5.27 -6.67
C ILE A 85 14.09 6.52 -6.62
N ALA A 86 14.65 6.87 -5.47
CA ALA A 86 15.62 7.96 -5.34
C ALA A 86 16.84 7.75 -6.23
N ARG A 87 17.35 6.51 -6.31
CA ARG A 87 18.42 6.14 -7.26
C ARG A 87 18.01 6.40 -8.71
N VAL A 88 16.81 5.94 -9.11
CA VAL A 88 16.33 6.15 -10.48
C VAL A 88 16.13 7.63 -10.77
N ALA A 89 15.59 8.40 -9.83
CA ALA A 89 15.47 9.85 -9.97
C ALA A 89 16.82 10.53 -10.19
N ALA A 90 17.85 10.11 -9.45
CA ALA A 90 19.21 10.65 -9.56
C ALA A 90 19.96 10.20 -10.83
N THR A 91 19.55 9.13 -11.49
CA THR A 91 20.18 8.60 -12.71
C THR A 91 19.35 8.88 -13.98
N GLU A 92 18.20 8.23 -14.10
CA GLU A 92 17.40 8.24 -15.35
C GLU A 92 16.54 9.50 -15.50
N PHE A 93 16.19 10.15 -14.38
CA PHE A 93 15.31 11.33 -14.38
C PHE A 93 16.04 12.64 -14.05
N ARG A 94 17.36 12.62 -13.88
CA ARG A 94 18.15 13.78 -13.46
C ARG A 94 17.91 15.03 -14.31
N ASP A 95 17.78 14.85 -15.63
CA ASP A 95 17.60 15.93 -16.60
C ASP A 95 16.12 16.13 -17.01
N LYS A 96 15.19 15.53 -16.26
CA LYS A 96 13.77 15.68 -16.55
C LYS A 96 13.18 16.88 -15.81
N PRO A 97 12.13 17.51 -16.35
CA PRO A 97 11.42 18.59 -15.66
C PRO A 97 10.87 18.14 -14.30
N LEU A 98 11.06 18.99 -13.29
CA LEU A 98 10.46 18.81 -11.95
C LEU A 98 9.07 19.47 -11.90
N PRO A 99 8.15 18.99 -11.03
CA PRO A 99 8.32 17.85 -10.14
C PRO A 99 8.15 16.50 -10.86
N LEU A 100 8.85 15.47 -10.35
CA LEU A 100 8.63 14.09 -10.76
C LEU A 100 7.49 13.51 -9.91
N ARG A 101 6.48 12.95 -10.57
CA ARG A 101 5.38 12.22 -9.97
C ARG A 101 5.49 10.74 -10.31
N LEU A 102 5.99 9.94 -9.39
CA LEU A 102 6.24 8.51 -9.58
C LEU A 102 5.36 7.69 -8.65
N CYS A 103 4.79 6.58 -9.15
CA CYS A 103 4.06 5.63 -8.31
C CYS A 103 4.58 4.21 -8.53
N TYR A 104 4.25 3.34 -7.60
CA TYR A 104 4.70 1.95 -7.66
C TYR A 104 3.72 0.99 -6.99
N GLN A 105 3.79 -0.27 -7.45
CA GLN A 105 3.19 -1.42 -6.78
C GLN A 105 4.18 -2.57 -6.81
N SER A 106 4.69 -2.94 -5.65
CA SER A 106 5.80 -3.89 -5.59
C SER A 106 5.83 -4.67 -4.28
N ASN A 107 6.41 -5.86 -4.32
CA ASN A 107 6.77 -6.57 -3.12
C ASN A 107 8.06 -6.01 -2.51
N VAL A 108 8.14 -6.07 -1.20
CA VAL A 108 9.31 -5.71 -0.40
C VAL A 108 9.58 -6.79 0.65
N PHE A 109 10.81 -6.82 1.17
CA PHE A 109 11.32 -7.94 1.96
C PHE A 109 11.98 -7.44 3.25
N ARG A 110 11.43 -7.83 4.41
CA ARG A 110 12.01 -7.49 5.72
C ARG A 110 12.09 -8.70 6.61
N TYR A 111 13.26 -8.98 7.15
CA TYR A 111 13.43 -10.03 8.15
C TYR A 111 12.83 -9.55 9.48
N GLU A 112 11.56 -9.87 9.67
CA GLU A 112 10.81 -9.54 10.88
C GLU A 112 10.18 -10.80 11.47
N THR A 113 9.79 -10.74 12.76
CA THR A 113 9.00 -11.80 13.38
C THR A 113 7.60 -11.77 12.77
N PRO A 114 7.15 -12.84 12.10
CA PRO A 114 5.84 -12.88 11.47
C PRO A 114 4.71 -12.72 12.50
N ARG A 115 3.73 -11.90 12.16
CA ARG A 115 2.48 -11.70 12.92
C ARG A 115 1.34 -11.47 11.93
N ALA A 116 0.09 -11.43 12.39
CA ALA A 116 -1.05 -11.08 11.53
C ALA A 116 -0.79 -9.72 10.84
N GLY A 117 -0.86 -9.70 9.51
CA GLY A 117 -0.56 -8.52 8.69
C GLY A 117 0.93 -8.08 8.65
N ARG A 118 1.85 -8.89 9.19
CA ARG A 118 3.31 -8.68 9.13
C ARG A 118 4.00 -9.93 8.59
N ASN A 119 4.24 -9.93 7.30
CA ASN A 119 5.02 -10.96 6.61
C ASN A 119 6.46 -10.47 6.37
N ARG A 120 7.35 -11.38 6.02
CA ARG A 120 8.72 -11.07 5.57
C ARG A 120 8.75 -10.63 4.11
N GLU A 121 7.86 -11.17 3.29
CA GLU A 121 7.52 -10.68 1.96
C GLU A 121 6.10 -10.12 2.00
N PHE A 122 5.92 -8.86 1.58
CA PHE A 122 4.63 -8.19 1.54
C PHE A 122 4.58 -7.17 0.41
N TYR A 123 3.38 -6.78 0.00
CA TYR A 123 3.16 -5.87 -1.09
C TYR A 123 2.88 -4.46 -0.60
N GLN A 124 3.50 -3.49 -1.28
CA GLN A 124 3.26 -2.07 -1.07
C GLN A 124 2.81 -1.43 -2.38
N ALA A 125 1.89 -0.46 -2.27
CA ALA A 125 1.62 0.55 -3.27
C ALA A 125 1.98 1.92 -2.68
N GLY A 126 2.40 2.86 -3.49
CA GLY A 126 2.75 4.19 -3.01
C GLY A 126 3.12 5.15 -4.12
N ILE A 127 3.38 6.38 -3.73
CA ILE A 127 3.83 7.45 -4.60
C ILE A 127 5.05 8.15 -4.01
N GLU A 128 5.84 8.73 -4.89
CA GLU A 128 6.97 9.59 -4.57
C GLU A 128 6.87 10.87 -5.42
N LEU A 129 6.81 12.02 -4.75
CA LEU A 129 6.78 13.35 -5.33
C LEU A 129 8.13 14.02 -5.07
N LEU A 130 8.91 14.24 -6.12
CA LEU A 130 10.27 14.75 -6.00
C LEU A 130 10.39 16.11 -6.68
N GLY A 131 11.14 17.02 -6.06
CA GLY A 131 11.42 18.35 -6.59
C GLY A 131 10.40 19.41 -6.21
N ILE A 132 9.70 19.31 -5.08
CA ILE A 132 8.74 20.28 -4.55
C ILE A 132 8.97 20.55 -3.08
N GLU A 133 9.10 21.82 -2.68
CA GLU A 133 9.34 22.25 -1.30
C GLU A 133 8.09 22.79 -0.60
N THR A 134 7.05 23.10 -1.36
CA THR A 134 5.87 23.78 -0.83
C THR A 134 4.99 22.88 0.03
N PRO A 135 4.27 23.43 1.03
CA PRO A 135 3.29 22.70 1.84
C PRO A 135 2.25 21.96 1.01
N LEU A 136 1.88 22.50 -0.17
CA LEU A 136 0.95 21.87 -1.10
C LEU A 136 1.45 20.52 -1.61
N GLY A 137 2.77 20.31 -1.74
CA GLY A 137 3.33 19.01 -2.12
C GLY A 137 3.08 17.94 -1.06
N ASP A 138 3.22 18.28 0.22
CA ASP A 138 2.91 17.37 1.33
C ASP A 138 1.40 17.12 1.43
N ALA A 139 0.59 18.17 1.26
CA ALA A 139 -0.86 18.05 1.23
C ALA A 139 -1.35 17.15 0.07
N GLU A 140 -0.77 17.27 -1.14
CA GLU A 140 -1.05 16.38 -2.29
C GLU A 140 -0.81 14.92 -1.91
N VAL A 141 0.35 14.61 -1.34
CA VAL A 141 0.72 13.24 -0.94
C VAL A 141 -0.21 12.66 0.12
N ILE A 142 -0.57 13.46 1.15
CA ILE A 142 -1.49 13.04 2.21
C ILE A 142 -2.92 12.88 1.66
N ALA A 143 -3.37 13.76 0.78
CA ALA A 143 -4.68 13.65 0.14
C ALA A 143 -4.78 12.37 -0.67
N ILE A 144 -3.78 12.05 -1.50
CA ILE A 144 -3.74 10.80 -2.27
C ILE A 144 -3.70 9.57 -1.35
N ALA A 145 -2.98 9.61 -0.23
CA ALA A 145 -2.99 8.53 0.76
C ALA A 145 -4.41 8.33 1.33
N THR A 146 -5.10 9.42 1.66
CA THR A 146 -6.48 9.41 2.16
C THR A 146 -7.44 8.85 1.11
N GLU A 147 -7.39 9.37 -0.11
CA GLU A 147 -8.21 8.92 -1.23
C GLU A 147 -7.93 7.45 -1.59
N SER A 148 -6.70 6.97 -1.44
CA SER A 148 -6.33 5.56 -1.64
C SER A 148 -7.09 4.63 -0.70
N LEU A 149 -7.21 5.02 0.57
CA LEU A 149 -7.99 4.26 1.55
C LEU A 149 -9.49 4.30 1.23
N LEU A 150 -10.03 5.47 0.88
CA LEU A 150 -11.43 5.66 0.49
C LEU A 150 -11.79 4.90 -0.79
N ALA A 151 -11.00 5.04 -1.85
CA ALA A 151 -11.21 4.34 -3.12
C ALA A 151 -11.15 2.82 -2.96
N SER A 152 -10.34 2.33 -2.02
CA SER A 152 -10.28 0.91 -1.67
C SER A 152 -11.56 0.40 -1.01
N GLY A 153 -12.41 1.28 -0.48
CA GLY A 153 -13.64 0.97 0.23
C GLY A 153 -13.50 0.98 1.75
N LEU A 154 -12.36 1.39 2.29
CA LEU A 154 -12.15 1.55 3.71
C LEU A 154 -12.90 2.78 4.22
N ARG A 155 -13.60 2.69 5.34
CA ARG A 155 -14.42 3.79 5.87
C ARG A 155 -13.97 4.29 7.24
N ASN A 156 -13.63 3.38 8.13
CA ASN A 156 -13.28 3.70 9.53
C ASN A 156 -11.77 3.75 9.69
N PHE A 157 -11.16 4.85 9.27
CA PHE A 157 -9.72 5.09 9.42
C PHE A 157 -9.45 6.53 9.83
N LYS A 158 -8.25 6.78 10.29
CA LYS A 158 -7.72 8.11 10.58
C LYS A 158 -6.28 8.21 10.11
N ILE A 159 -5.87 9.43 9.79
CA ILE A 159 -4.49 9.76 9.45
C ILE A 159 -4.01 10.81 10.46
N ASP A 160 -3.00 10.46 11.22
CA ASP A 160 -2.29 11.39 12.10
C ASP A 160 -1.16 12.04 11.32
N ILE A 161 -1.04 13.36 11.38
CA ILE A 161 0.02 14.14 10.76
C ILE A 161 0.77 14.96 11.82
N GLY A 162 2.08 15.03 11.67
CA GLY A 162 2.97 15.84 12.52
C GLY A 162 4.14 16.40 11.71
N ASP A 163 5.03 17.11 12.39
CA ASP A 163 6.26 17.61 11.78
C ASP A 163 7.44 17.29 12.70
N VAL A 164 8.45 16.58 12.18
CA VAL A 164 9.62 16.17 12.97
C VAL A 164 10.52 17.35 13.34
N ASP A 165 10.45 18.45 12.60
CA ASP A 165 11.25 19.62 12.85
C ASP A 165 10.76 20.42 14.07
N TYR A 166 9.53 20.21 14.53
CA TYR A 166 9.06 20.72 15.81
C TYR A 166 9.98 20.27 16.96
N PHE A 167 10.28 18.99 17.08
CA PHE A 167 11.19 18.47 18.11
C PHE A 167 12.65 18.79 17.82
N THR A 168 13.03 18.71 16.54
CA THR A 168 14.39 19.01 16.11
C THR A 168 14.78 20.43 16.49
N GLY A 169 13.90 21.41 16.28
CA GLY A 169 14.11 22.80 16.66
C GLY A 169 14.29 22.97 18.17
N ILE A 170 13.48 22.32 19.00
CA ILE A 170 13.62 22.36 20.47
C ILE A 170 14.99 21.81 20.89
N MET A 171 15.38 20.64 20.37
CA MET A 171 16.63 19.99 20.74
C MET A 171 17.86 20.73 20.23
N GLN A 172 17.78 21.36 19.05
CA GLN A 172 18.85 22.20 18.49
C GLN A 172 19.03 23.50 19.26
N ALA A 173 17.94 24.15 19.60
CA ALA A 173 17.98 25.39 20.47
C ALA A 173 18.67 25.11 21.81
N ALA A 174 18.49 23.90 22.36
CA ALA A 174 19.18 23.46 23.58
C ALA A 174 20.63 22.97 23.34
N LYS A 175 21.11 22.97 22.09
CA LYS A 175 22.44 22.45 21.70
C LYS A 175 22.64 20.99 22.15
N MET A 176 21.62 20.19 22.05
CA MET A 176 21.68 18.76 22.36
C MET A 176 22.53 18.05 21.29
N ASP A 177 23.41 17.14 21.71
CA ASP A 177 24.22 16.37 20.78
C ASP A 177 23.40 15.35 19.99
N SER A 178 23.90 14.94 18.82
CA SER A 178 23.17 14.08 17.87
C SER A 178 22.76 12.73 18.47
N ARG A 179 23.57 12.15 19.38
CA ARG A 179 23.25 10.88 20.02
C ARG A 179 22.03 11.04 20.94
N SER A 180 22.06 12.05 21.81
CA SER A 180 20.96 12.35 22.72
C SER A 180 19.65 12.67 21.93
N GLN A 181 19.73 13.42 20.83
CA GLN A 181 18.59 13.66 19.94
C GLN A 181 18.01 12.36 19.39
N THR A 182 18.87 11.42 18.95
CA THR A 182 18.42 10.12 18.44
C THR A 182 17.76 9.30 19.54
N GLU A 183 18.31 9.25 20.76
CA GLU A 183 17.70 8.52 21.87
C GLU A 183 16.32 9.10 22.24
N VAL A 184 16.15 10.43 22.25
CA VAL A 184 14.86 11.11 22.51
C VAL A 184 13.86 10.75 21.40
N ARG A 185 14.23 10.86 20.12
CA ARG A 185 13.37 10.47 18.99
C ARG A 185 12.95 9.01 19.06
N GLN A 186 13.86 8.10 19.41
CA GLN A 186 13.54 6.68 19.60
C GLN A 186 12.57 6.44 20.75
N ALA A 187 12.72 7.15 21.86
CA ALA A 187 11.80 7.06 23.00
C ALA A 187 10.39 7.54 22.61
N LEU A 188 10.28 8.67 21.88
CA LEU A 188 9.03 9.18 21.33
C LEU A 188 8.39 8.17 20.34
N SER A 189 9.13 7.71 19.34
CA SER A 189 8.65 6.76 18.33
C SER A 189 8.16 5.45 18.93
N ASN A 190 8.82 4.96 19.99
CA ASN A 190 8.45 3.74 20.70
C ASN A 190 7.39 3.96 21.78
N LYS A 191 6.93 5.21 21.97
CA LYS A 191 6.01 5.62 23.06
C LYS A 191 6.51 5.17 24.44
N ASN A 192 7.83 5.19 24.63
CA ASN A 192 8.47 4.84 25.89
C ASN A 192 8.64 6.10 26.75
N PHE A 193 7.58 6.53 27.37
CA PHE A 193 7.50 7.78 28.13
C PHE A 193 8.37 7.80 29.37
N VAL A 194 8.54 6.68 30.05
CA VAL A 194 9.46 6.57 31.20
C VAL A 194 10.91 6.87 30.75
N ARG A 195 11.34 6.22 29.66
CA ARG A 195 12.67 6.50 29.11
C ARG A 195 12.83 7.93 28.62
N LEU A 196 11.75 8.50 28.04
CA LEU A 196 11.75 9.89 27.61
C LEU A 196 11.97 10.84 28.78
N GLU A 197 11.23 10.67 29.87
CA GLU A 197 11.39 11.51 31.08
C GLU A 197 12.82 11.42 31.65
N GLU A 198 13.42 10.21 31.73
CA GLU A 198 14.80 10.04 32.14
C GLU A 198 15.77 10.82 31.24
N LEU A 199 15.65 10.68 29.92
CA LEU A 199 16.53 11.35 28.95
C LEU A 199 16.41 12.87 29.03
N LEU A 200 15.20 13.39 29.25
CA LEU A 200 14.96 14.82 29.38
C LEU A 200 15.51 15.37 30.70
N ALA A 201 15.39 14.63 31.81
CA ALA A 201 15.93 15.02 33.10
C ALA A 201 17.46 15.13 33.08
N ASP A 202 18.15 14.22 32.35
CA ASP A 202 19.60 14.20 32.20
C ASP A 202 20.11 15.17 31.10
N SER A 203 19.20 15.87 30.42
CA SER A 203 19.53 16.73 29.30
C SER A 203 19.88 18.17 29.69
N LYS A 204 20.36 18.96 28.72
CA LYS A 204 20.61 20.38 28.83
C LYS A 204 19.36 21.25 28.54
N LEU A 205 18.21 20.62 28.34
CA LEU A 205 16.96 21.34 28.10
C LEU A 205 16.53 22.14 29.33
N ASN A 206 16.08 23.35 29.10
CA ASN A 206 15.44 24.13 30.16
C ASN A 206 14.04 23.59 30.48
N PRO A 207 13.40 23.95 31.61
CA PRO A 207 12.09 23.43 31.99
C PRO A 207 11.00 23.64 30.94
N GLN A 208 11.00 24.76 30.23
CA GLN A 208 10.02 25.03 29.16
C GLN A 208 10.21 24.10 27.97
N GLN A 209 11.46 23.86 27.56
CA GLN A 209 11.78 22.91 26.48
C GLN A 209 11.43 21.49 26.85
N GLN A 210 11.67 21.05 28.08
CA GLN A 210 11.25 19.74 28.59
C GLN A 210 9.72 19.61 28.57
N GLU A 211 9.01 20.65 29.06
CA GLU A 211 7.56 20.69 29.04
C GLU A 211 7.01 20.63 27.62
N ALA A 212 7.59 21.34 26.65
CA ALA A 212 7.18 21.31 25.26
C ALA A 212 7.24 19.88 24.67
N ILE A 213 8.33 19.15 24.93
CA ILE A 213 8.48 17.77 24.48
C ILE A 213 7.51 16.82 25.22
N LEU A 214 7.32 16.96 26.51
CA LEU A 214 6.43 16.11 27.29
C LEU A 214 4.95 16.36 26.94
N ARG A 215 4.54 17.61 26.77
CA ARG A 215 3.15 17.96 26.43
C ARG A 215 2.78 17.58 25.00
N SER A 216 3.73 17.54 24.06
CA SER A 216 3.46 17.15 22.69
C SER A 216 2.77 15.79 22.54
N GLN A 217 2.99 14.89 23.53
CA GLN A 217 2.33 13.56 23.56
C GLN A 217 0.80 13.64 23.69
N ASN A 218 0.29 14.76 24.22
CA ASN A 218 -1.13 14.99 24.43
C ASN A 218 -1.71 16.01 23.43
N LEU A 219 -0.85 16.62 22.59
CA LEU A 219 -1.24 17.59 21.57
C LEU A 219 -1.74 16.85 20.33
N ARG A 220 -3.02 16.50 20.36
CA ARG A 220 -3.69 15.79 19.28
C ARG A 220 -5.11 16.32 19.07
N GLY A 221 -5.44 16.71 17.82
CA GLY A 221 -6.76 17.29 17.50
C GLY A 221 -6.80 17.95 16.13
N GLY A 222 -7.47 19.10 16.06
CA GLY A 222 -7.52 19.99 14.91
C GLY A 222 -6.50 21.12 15.00
N LEU A 223 -6.79 22.26 14.38
CA LEU A 223 -5.90 23.43 14.34
C LEU A 223 -5.59 24.04 15.72
N GLU A 224 -6.45 23.80 16.72
CA GLU A 224 -6.21 24.25 18.10
C GLU A 224 -4.90 23.72 18.69
N VAL A 225 -4.47 22.53 18.24
CA VAL A 225 -3.19 21.91 18.66
C VAL A 225 -1.99 22.79 18.27
N ILE A 226 -2.04 23.40 17.10
CA ILE A 226 -0.96 24.28 16.62
C ILE A 226 -0.85 25.52 17.49
N GLU A 227 -1.97 26.15 17.81
CA GLU A 227 -1.98 27.36 18.66
C GLU A 227 -1.48 27.07 20.08
N GLU A 228 -1.82 25.90 20.63
CA GLU A 228 -1.29 25.46 21.92
C GLU A 228 0.22 25.18 21.84
N ALA A 229 0.68 24.49 20.79
CA ALA A 229 2.10 24.18 20.58
C ALA A 229 2.96 25.42 20.39
N LYS A 230 2.47 26.48 19.69
CA LYS A 230 3.15 27.74 19.51
C LYS A 230 3.44 28.45 20.85
N GLN A 231 2.60 28.23 21.89
CA GLN A 231 2.82 28.81 23.23
C GLN A 231 3.91 28.09 24.03
N LEU A 232 4.28 26.85 23.62
CA LEU A 232 5.27 26.05 24.33
C LEU A 232 6.71 26.23 23.82
N VAL A 233 6.88 26.85 22.65
CA VAL A 233 8.19 27.02 22.00
C VAL A 233 8.47 28.48 21.69
N ASP A 234 9.76 28.86 21.72
CA ASP A 234 10.25 30.21 21.44
C ASP A 234 11.34 30.23 20.35
N ASN A 235 11.76 29.08 19.88
CA ASN A 235 12.75 28.95 18.82
C ASN A 235 12.12 28.98 17.42
N GLN A 236 12.87 29.60 16.49
CA GLN A 236 12.38 29.85 15.12
C GLN A 236 12.05 28.55 14.36
N ASP A 237 12.90 27.53 14.45
CA ASP A 237 12.75 26.30 13.68
C ASP A 237 11.45 25.55 14.04
N SER A 238 11.13 25.45 15.35
CA SER A 238 9.88 24.84 15.80
C SER A 238 8.64 25.66 15.41
N LEU A 239 8.74 26.99 15.42
CA LEU A 239 7.65 27.86 14.97
C LEU A 239 7.40 27.74 13.47
N GLU A 240 8.47 27.65 12.66
CA GLU A 240 8.37 27.42 11.22
C GLU A 240 7.75 26.06 10.90
N ALA A 241 8.13 24.99 11.62
CA ALA A 241 7.52 23.68 11.50
C ALA A 241 5.99 23.71 11.78
N LEU A 242 5.56 24.44 12.83
CA LEU A 242 4.14 24.60 13.15
C LEU A 242 3.39 25.41 12.08
N ILE A 243 4.01 26.46 11.51
CA ILE A 243 3.44 27.24 10.41
C ILE A 243 3.29 26.37 9.15
N ASN A 244 4.30 25.55 8.83
CA ASN A 244 4.26 24.61 7.72
C ASN A 244 3.14 23.58 7.92
N LEU A 245 3.03 22.99 9.10
CA LEU A 245 1.99 22.03 9.45
C LEU A 245 0.58 22.64 9.34
N GLU A 246 0.42 23.90 9.76
CA GLU A 246 -0.84 24.65 9.59
C GLU A 246 -1.19 24.84 8.11
N ALA A 247 -0.21 25.22 7.28
CA ALA A 247 -0.41 25.42 5.86
C ALA A 247 -0.84 24.09 5.17
N VAL A 248 -0.15 22.99 5.48
CA VAL A 248 -0.53 21.64 4.98
C VAL A 248 -1.96 21.28 5.38
N TYR A 249 -2.35 21.50 6.65
CA TYR A 249 -3.70 21.19 7.11
C TYR A 249 -4.76 22.03 6.37
N ARG A 250 -4.49 23.33 6.14
CA ARG A 250 -5.38 24.22 5.37
C ARG A 250 -5.55 23.74 3.92
N ASP A 251 -4.47 23.31 3.29
CA ASP A 251 -4.54 22.73 1.94
C ASP A 251 -5.35 21.43 1.92
N LEU A 252 -5.26 20.59 2.96
CA LEU A 252 -6.07 19.38 3.12
C LEU A 252 -7.57 19.69 3.35
N GLU A 253 -7.91 20.82 4.00
CA GLU A 253 -9.29 21.32 4.08
C GLU A 253 -9.82 21.66 2.68
N LEU A 254 -9.02 22.37 1.87
CA LEU A 254 -9.39 22.75 0.50
C LEU A 254 -9.49 21.51 -0.44
N LEU A 255 -8.65 20.50 -0.21
CA LEU A 255 -8.71 19.22 -0.93
C LEU A 255 -9.86 18.32 -0.45
N GLY A 256 -10.60 18.69 0.60
CA GLY A 256 -11.79 18.00 1.06
C GLY A 256 -11.55 16.70 1.83
N VAL A 257 -10.38 16.52 2.41
CA VAL A 257 -10.01 15.28 3.14
C VAL A 257 -9.76 15.50 4.65
N ALA A 258 -9.88 16.72 5.15
CA ALA A 258 -9.56 17.09 6.54
C ALA A 258 -10.36 16.32 7.60
N GLU A 259 -11.57 15.81 7.27
CA GLU A 259 -12.36 15.00 8.21
C GLU A 259 -11.68 13.70 8.64
N TYR A 260 -10.71 13.19 7.84
CA TYR A 260 -9.91 11.99 8.12
C TYR A 260 -8.62 12.30 8.85
N ILE A 261 -8.22 13.59 8.94
CA ILE A 261 -6.91 14.03 9.39
C ILE A 261 -6.95 14.50 10.84
N PHE A 262 -5.94 14.12 11.61
CA PHE A 262 -5.69 14.62 12.94
C PHE A 262 -4.25 15.15 13.03
N LEU A 263 -4.09 16.34 13.59
CA LEU A 263 -2.78 16.81 14.03
C LEU A 263 -2.37 16.02 15.26
N ASP A 264 -1.20 15.42 15.23
CA ASP A 264 -0.61 14.70 16.36
C ASP A 264 0.89 14.98 16.41
N LEU A 265 1.29 15.88 17.30
CA LEU A 265 2.69 16.26 17.42
C LEU A 265 3.57 15.13 17.99
N SER A 266 2.99 14.06 18.52
CA SER A 266 3.77 12.89 18.94
C SER A 266 4.15 11.93 17.80
N VAL A 267 3.67 12.17 16.58
CA VAL A 267 4.01 11.33 15.43
C VAL A 267 5.47 11.55 15.03
N VAL A 268 6.32 10.67 15.50
CA VAL A 268 7.74 10.58 15.12
C VAL A 268 7.96 9.21 14.52
N ARG A 269 8.26 9.14 13.22
CA ARG A 269 8.48 7.85 12.55
C ARG A 269 9.87 7.30 12.83
N SER A 270 9.97 5.99 12.81
CA SER A 270 11.20 5.24 13.10
C SER A 270 12.29 5.32 12.02
N PHE A 271 12.04 6.02 10.91
CA PHE A 271 13.06 6.22 9.86
C PHE A 271 13.76 7.56 10.06
N ASP A 272 15.08 7.51 10.26
CA ASP A 272 15.91 8.68 10.53
C ASP A 272 16.08 9.64 9.32
N TYR A 273 15.48 9.33 8.17
CA TYR A 273 15.60 10.16 6.97
C TYR A 273 14.50 11.21 6.80
N TYR A 274 13.44 11.20 7.63
CA TYR A 274 12.37 12.21 7.51
C TYR A 274 12.83 13.59 7.95
N THR A 275 12.40 14.61 7.17
CA THR A 275 12.80 16.02 7.32
C THR A 275 11.59 16.94 7.19
N GLY A 276 10.71 17.00 8.16
CA GLY A 276 9.50 17.82 8.10
C GLY A 276 8.24 17.01 8.33
N ILE A 277 7.21 17.20 7.49
CA ILE A 277 5.92 16.53 7.61
C ILE A 277 6.07 15.00 7.59
N VAL A 278 5.41 14.35 8.55
CA VAL A 278 5.26 12.88 8.64
C VAL A 278 3.81 12.54 8.93
N PHE A 279 3.36 11.38 8.45
CA PHE A 279 2.00 10.94 8.70
C PHE A 279 1.87 9.43 8.76
N GLU A 280 0.82 8.96 9.44
CA GLU A 280 0.47 7.55 9.59
C GLU A 280 -1.04 7.34 9.52
N GLY A 281 -1.49 6.43 8.65
CA GLY A 281 -2.90 6.02 8.55
C GLY A 281 -3.14 4.70 9.27
N TYR A 282 -4.23 4.61 10.04
CA TYR A 282 -4.57 3.42 10.80
C TYR A 282 -6.08 3.22 10.95
N THR A 283 -6.48 2.00 11.31
CA THR A 283 -7.84 1.65 11.72
C THR A 283 -7.84 1.15 13.16
N LYS A 284 -9.02 1.20 13.80
CA LYS A 284 -9.18 0.72 15.19
C LYS A 284 -8.97 -0.79 15.31
N GLU A 285 -9.29 -1.52 14.25
CA GLU A 285 -9.25 -2.98 14.20
C GLU A 285 -7.83 -3.55 14.12
N LEU A 286 -6.88 -2.74 13.63
CA LEU A 286 -5.49 -3.14 13.51
C LEU A 286 -4.62 -2.36 14.50
N GLY A 287 -3.81 -3.04 15.26
CA GLY A 287 -2.85 -2.43 16.19
C GLY A 287 -1.59 -1.85 15.51
N TYR A 288 -1.62 -1.56 14.20
CA TYR A 288 -0.49 -1.06 13.42
C TYR A 288 -0.97 -0.24 12.21
N THR A 289 -0.06 0.58 11.67
CA THR A 289 -0.34 1.48 10.55
C THR A 289 -0.60 0.72 9.25
N ILE A 290 -1.56 1.20 8.44
CA ILE A 290 -1.90 0.68 7.11
C ILE A 290 -1.06 1.38 6.05
N CYS A 291 -0.94 2.71 6.15
CA CYS A 291 -0.11 3.52 5.28
C CYS A 291 0.71 4.50 6.11
N GLY A 292 1.71 5.07 5.50
CA GLY A 292 2.44 6.14 6.11
C GLY A 292 3.54 6.67 5.22
N GLY A 293 3.90 7.92 5.45
CA GLY A 293 4.81 8.67 4.61
C GLY A 293 5.33 9.93 5.28
N GLY A 294 5.86 10.80 4.46
CA GLY A 294 6.36 12.10 4.87
C GLY A 294 7.42 12.64 3.94
N ARG A 295 8.00 13.77 4.32
CA ARG A 295 9.07 14.47 3.62
C ARG A 295 10.44 13.90 3.97
N TYR A 296 11.32 13.75 2.97
CA TYR A 296 12.65 13.12 3.13
C TYR A 296 13.71 13.76 2.22
N ASP A 297 13.86 15.07 2.30
CA ASP A 297 14.70 15.89 1.40
C ASP A 297 16.17 15.45 1.35
N LYS A 298 16.71 14.93 2.47
CA LYS A 298 18.11 14.49 2.55
C LYS A 298 18.40 13.11 1.95
N LEU A 299 17.37 12.37 1.55
CA LEU A 299 17.57 11.02 1.04
C LEU A 299 18.11 11.02 -0.38
N VAL A 300 17.54 11.86 -1.26
CA VAL A 300 17.94 11.94 -2.67
C VAL A 300 19.32 12.55 -2.82
N GLU A 301 19.72 13.44 -1.88
CA GLU A 301 21.08 13.98 -1.79
C GLU A 301 22.15 12.88 -1.62
N LYS A 302 21.84 11.78 -0.92
CA LYS A 302 22.76 10.64 -0.76
C LYS A 302 23.08 9.95 -2.10
N PHE A 303 22.34 10.25 -3.15
CA PHE A 303 22.57 9.80 -4.53
C PHE A 303 23.11 10.93 -5.42
N ASP A 304 23.78 11.94 -4.86
CA ASP A 304 24.32 13.11 -5.55
C ASP A 304 23.27 13.91 -6.33
N TYR A 305 22.01 13.92 -5.85
CA TYR A 305 20.92 14.68 -6.45
C TYR A 305 20.09 15.39 -5.37
N PRO A 306 20.51 16.60 -4.94
CA PRO A 306 19.87 17.30 -3.83
C PRO A 306 18.56 17.97 -4.27
N ILE A 307 17.48 17.21 -4.29
CA ILE A 307 16.11 17.69 -4.52
C ILE A 307 15.20 17.28 -3.36
N PRO A 308 14.25 18.14 -2.99
CA PRO A 308 13.27 17.82 -1.97
C PRO A 308 12.36 16.69 -2.45
N ALA A 309 11.87 15.90 -1.49
CA ALA A 309 11.04 14.75 -1.79
C ALA A 309 10.06 14.44 -0.67
N THR A 310 8.85 14.05 -1.03
CA THR A 310 7.81 13.57 -0.13
C THR A 310 7.06 12.40 -0.77
N GLY A 311 6.56 11.46 0.02
CA GLY A 311 5.88 10.29 -0.52
C GLY A 311 5.25 9.42 0.56
N PHE A 312 4.56 8.35 0.15
CA PHE A 312 4.01 7.39 1.09
C PHE A 312 4.02 5.97 0.54
N ALA A 313 3.93 5.04 1.46
CA ALA A 313 3.71 3.62 1.21
C ALA A 313 2.45 3.12 1.92
N LEU A 314 1.65 2.34 1.21
CA LEU A 314 0.45 1.66 1.69
C LEU A 314 0.68 0.15 1.63
N GLY A 315 0.44 -0.57 2.74
CA GLY A 315 0.57 -2.01 2.81
C GLY A 315 -0.66 -2.71 2.27
N ILE A 316 -0.57 -3.35 1.10
CA ILE A 316 -1.69 -4.03 0.42
C ILE A 316 -2.29 -5.14 1.30
N ASP A 317 -1.44 -5.96 1.93
CA ASP A 317 -1.92 -7.04 2.82
C ASP A 317 -2.68 -6.52 4.04
N ARG A 318 -2.20 -5.40 4.61
CA ARG A 318 -2.85 -4.76 5.76
C ARG A 318 -4.16 -4.12 5.38
N LEU A 319 -4.22 -3.51 4.18
CA LEU A 319 -5.44 -2.92 3.66
C LEU A 319 -6.50 -4.00 3.38
N LEU A 320 -6.12 -5.11 2.74
CA LEU A 320 -7.01 -6.25 2.53
C LEU A 320 -7.57 -6.79 3.85
N LEU A 321 -6.72 -6.96 4.86
CA LEU A 321 -7.14 -7.41 6.20
C LEU A 321 -8.08 -6.40 6.87
N SER A 322 -7.82 -5.09 6.73
CA SER A 322 -8.69 -4.05 7.26
C SER A 322 -10.06 -4.05 6.60
N LEU A 323 -10.11 -4.21 5.28
CA LEU A 323 -11.34 -4.32 4.51
C LEU A 323 -12.16 -5.54 4.94
N GLU A 324 -11.52 -6.70 5.11
CA GLU A 324 -12.17 -7.92 5.60
C GLU A 324 -12.74 -7.72 7.01
N ASN A 325 -11.98 -7.09 7.92
CA ASN A 325 -12.43 -6.81 9.29
C ASN A 325 -13.61 -5.82 9.32
N GLN A 326 -13.71 -4.90 8.36
CA GLN A 326 -14.84 -3.98 8.22
C GLN A 326 -16.01 -4.59 7.42
N GLY A 327 -15.94 -5.87 7.04
CA GLY A 327 -17.01 -6.57 6.32
C GLY A 327 -17.15 -6.13 4.85
N TYR A 328 -16.11 -5.55 4.26
CA TYR A 328 -16.14 -5.16 2.86
C TYR A 328 -16.26 -6.37 1.95
N GLN A 329 -17.29 -6.37 1.10
CA GLN A 329 -17.53 -7.43 0.12
C GLN A 329 -16.90 -7.03 -1.22
N PHE A 330 -15.88 -7.76 -1.63
CA PHE A 330 -15.40 -7.67 -3.00
C PHE A 330 -16.45 -8.31 -3.91
N LYS A 331 -16.81 -7.66 -5.00
CA LYS A 331 -17.62 -8.32 -6.04
C LYS A 331 -16.93 -9.65 -6.39
N GLU A 332 -17.67 -10.72 -6.28
CA GLU A 332 -17.17 -12.03 -6.73
C GLU A 332 -16.79 -11.94 -8.20
N VAL A 333 -15.81 -12.74 -8.60
CA VAL A 333 -15.49 -12.89 -10.00
C VAL A 333 -16.49 -13.90 -10.52
N GLU A 334 -17.34 -13.48 -11.41
CA GLU A 334 -18.16 -14.37 -12.19
C GLU A 334 -17.23 -15.37 -12.90
N MET A 335 -17.36 -16.65 -12.54
CA MET A 335 -16.48 -17.69 -13.08
C MET A 335 -16.88 -18.08 -14.52
N GLY A 336 -17.81 -17.33 -15.11
CA GLY A 336 -18.18 -17.42 -16.52
C GLY A 336 -18.96 -18.69 -16.87
N THR A 337 -18.67 -19.23 -18.03
CA THR A 337 -19.37 -20.36 -18.64
C THR A 337 -18.51 -21.62 -18.69
N LEU A 338 -19.08 -22.76 -18.30
CA LEU A 338 -18.55 -24.09 -18.59
C LEU A 338 -19.21 -24.61 -19.84
N LEU A 339 -18.44 -24.92 -20.87
CA LEU A 339 -18.93 -25.37 -22.17
C LEU A 339 -18.70 -26.87 -22.33
N ILE A 340 -19.77 -27.62 -22.45
CA ILE A 340 -19.79 -29.05 -22.83
C ILE A 340 -20.02 -29.16 -24.33
N ILE A 341 -19.11 -29.79 -25.04
CA ILE A 341 -19.21 -29.92 -26.50
C ILE A 341 -19.45 -31.37 -26.87
N ASN A 342 -20.58 -31.62 -27.54
CA ASN A 342 -20.83 -32.92 -28.15
C ASN A 342 -19.74 -33.20 -29.21
N PRO A 343 -19.15 -34.41 -29.24
CA PRO A 343 -18.13 -34.76 -30.23
C PRO A 343 -18.52 -34.57 -31.70
N ALA A 344 -19.83 -34.58 -32.00
CA ALA A 344 -20.34 -34.33 -33.34
C ALA A 344 -20.41 -32.85 -33.74
N GLN A 345 -20.40 -31.94 -32.76
CA GLN A 345 -20.47 -30.45 -32.92
C GLN A 345 -19.23 -29.73 -32.42
N LYS A 346 -18.05 -30.30 -32.63
CA LYS A 346 -16.79 -29.72 -32.16
C LYS A 346 -16.50 -28.35 -32.79
N GLU A 347 -16.78 -28.21 -34.08
CA GLU A 347 -16.50 -26.99 -34.82
C GLU A 347 -17.34 -25.81 -34.27
N GLU A 348 -18.64 -26.02 -34.16
CA GLU A 348 -19.61 -25.09 -33.63
C GLU A 348 -19.32 -24.75 -32.17
N GLY A 349 -18.98 -25.76 -31.35
CA GLY A 349 -18.64 -25.55 -29.94
C GLY A 349 -17.35 -24.74 -29.75
N PHE A 350 -16.32 -24.96 -30.55
CA PHE A 350 -15.09 -24.16 -30.47
C PHE A 350 -15.29 -22.74 -31.02
N ASP A 351 -16.13 -22.58 -32.05
CA ASP A 351 -16.47 -21.25 -32.55
C ASP A 351 -17.27 -20.46 -31.52
N LEU A 352 -18.24 -21.08 -30.84
CA LEU A 352 -18.96 -20.46 -29.73
C LEU A 352 -18.01 -20.03 -28.59
N ALA A 353 -17.12 -20.95 -28.15
CA ALA A 353 -16.15 -20.64 -27.12
C ALA A 353 -15.24 -19.45 -27.50
N ARG A 354 -14.88 -19.34 -28.78
CA ARG A 354 -14.08 -18.25 -29.31
C ARG A 354 -14.85 -16.93 -29.27
N LYS A 355 -16.09 -16.94 -29.72
CA LYS A 355 -16.97 -15.74 -29.72
C LYS A 355 -17.17 -15.23 -28.29
N LEU A 356 -17.59 -16.10 -27.37
CA LEU A 356 -17.79 -15.72 -25.95
C LEU A 356 -16.53 -15.16 -25.30
N ARG A 357 -15.34 -15.71 -25.59
CA ARG A 357 -14.08 -15.14 -25.09
C ARG A 357 -13.75 -13.79 -25.71
N GLN A 358 -14.18 -13.52 -26.95
CA GLN A 358 -13.97 -12.23 -27.61
C GLN A 358 -14.85 -11.11 -27.00
N THR A 359 -16.01 -11.46 -26.44
CA THR A 359 -16.84 -10.50 -25.66
C THR A 359 -16.34 -10.28 -24.23
N GLY A 360 -15.27 -10.97 -23.82
CA GLY A 360 -14.67 -10.84 -22.48
C GLY A 360 -15.13 -11.92 -21.49
N GLU A 361 -15.99 -12.83 -21.90
CA GLU A 361 -16.49 -13.88 -21.02
C GLU A 361 -15.41 -14.93 -20.72
N ASN A 362 -15.36 -15.42 -19.48
CA ASN A 362 -14.52 -16.54 -19.08
C ASN A 362 -15.18 -17.85 -19.49
N VAL A 363 -14.59 -18.59 -20.43
CA VAL A 363 -15.14 -19.86 -20.93
C VAL A 363 -14.20 -21.02 -20.65
N GLU A 364 -14.62 -21.92 -19.77
CA GLU A 364 -13.97 -23.21 -19.49
C GLU A 364 -14.59 -24.30 -20.37
N LEU A 365 -13.77 -25.19 -20.89
CA LEU A 365 -14.25 -26.36 -21.65
C LEU A 365 -14.29 -27.58 -20.72
N GLU A 366 -15.40 -28.34 -20.77
CA GLU A 366 -15.46 -29.66 -20.14
C GLU A 366 -14.60 -30.66 -20.91
N ILE A 367 -13.48 -31.05 -20.35
CA ILE A 367 -12.49 -31.91 -20.98
C ILE A 367 -12.45 -33.34 -20.40
N TYR A 368 -13.04 -33.56 -19.22
CA TYR A 368 -12.98 -34.84 -18.51
C TYR A 368 -14.09 -35.82 -18.93
N LYS A 369 -15.07 -35.37 -19.73
CA LYS A 369 -16.25 -36.18 -20.16
C LYS A 369 -17.05 -36.69 -18.96
N ARG A 370 -17.24 -35.81 -17.95
CA ARG A 370 -18.08 -36.09 -16.78
C ARG A 370 -19.54 -36.29 -17.22
N GLU A 371 -20.27 -37.07 -16.43
CA GLU A 371 -21.73 -37.11 -16.55
C GLU A 371 -22.31 -35.76 -16.11
N ILE A 372 -23.49 -35.41 -16.60
CA ILE A 372 -24.08 -34.08 -16.42
C ILE A 372 -24.23 -33.68 -14.95
N GLU A 373 -24.57 -34.65 -14.08
CA GLU A 373 -24.65 -34.40 -12.62
C GLU A 373 -23.30 -34.06 -12.02
N GLU A 374 -22.22 -34.70 -12.46
CA GLU A 374 -20.86 -34.40 -12.02
C GLU A 374 -20.39 -33.06 -12.54
N VAL A 375 -20.80 -32.65 -13.74
CA VAL A 375 -20.52 -31.35 -14.33
C VAL A 375 -21.22 -30.25 -13.52
N ILE A 376 -22.49 -30.43 -13.15
CA ILE A 376 -23.25 -29.51 -12.34
C ILE A 376 -22.57 -29.32 -10.96
N ASN A 377 -22.21 -30.42 -10.30
CA ASN A 377 -21.50 -30.37 -9.02
C ASN A 377 -20.16 -29.65 -9.16
N TYR A 378 -19.39 -29.92 -10.19
CA TYR A 378 -18.14 -29.23 -10.47
C TYR A 378 -18.35 -27.72 -10.68
N ALA A 379 -19.36 -27.34 -11.45
CA ALA A 379 -19.68 -25.94 -11.70
C ALA A 379 -20.11 -25.22 -10.40
N VAL A 380 -20.90 -25.87 -9.55
CA VAL A 380 -21.29 -25.35 -8.22
C VAL A 380 -20.05 -25.15 -7.35
N ASP A 381 -19.18 -26.16 -7.23
CA ASP A 381 -17.97 -26.08 -6.41
C ASP A 381 -17.00 -25.00 -6.90
N LYS A 382 -16.98 -24.76 -8.20
CA LYS A 382 -16.15 -23.70 -8.84
C LYS A 382 -16.80 -22.33 -8.83
N GLY A 383 -18.08 -22.21 -8.53
CA GLY A 383 -18.83 -20.96 -8.62
C GLY A 383 -19.15 -20.53 -10.06
N ILE A 384 -19.11 -21.46 -11.02
CA ILE A 384 -19.49 -21.24 -12.43
C ILE A 384 -20.99 -21.02 -12.49
N GLU A 385 -21.43 -19.94 -13.14
CA GLU A 385 -22.83 -19.54 -13.15
C GLU A 385 -23.62 -20.18 -14.32
N ARG A 386 -22.95 -20.42 -15.43
CA ARG A 386 -23.58 -20.90 -16.65
C ARG A 386 -22.89 -22.17 -17.18
N ILE A 387 -23.68 -23.19 -17.51
CA ILE A 387 -23.22 -24.36 -18.23
C ILE A 387 -23.93 -24.38 -19.58
N LEU A 388 -23.17 -24.42 -20.66
CA LEU A 388 -23.71 -24.58 -22.02
C LEU A 388 -23.38 -25.95 -22.54
N TYR A 389 -24.40 -26.67 -23.04
CA TYR A 389 -24.22 -27.92 -23.75
C TYR A 389 -24.44 -27.71 -25.25
N VAL A 390 -23.39 -27.77 -26.03
CA VAL A 390 -23.45 -27.72 -27.50
C VAL A 390 -23.73 -29.11 -28.06
N GLY A 391 -25.00 -29.39 -28.21
CA GLY A 391 -25.50 -30.58 -28.85
C GLY A 391 -26.78 -30.18 -29.59
N VAL A 392 -26.64 -29.68 -30.82
CA VAL A 392 -27.73 -29.05 -31.59
C VAL A 392 -28.80 -30.06 -31.89
N ASN A 393 -30.05 -29.71 -31.62
CA ASN A 393 -31.21 -30.44 -32.11
C ASN A 393 -31.54 -30.03 -33.57
N GLU A 394 -32.61 -30.61 -34.16
CA GLU A 394 -33.04 -30.31 -35.54
C GLU A 394 -33.44 -28.82 -35.74
N GLU A 395 -33.66 -28.08 -34.65
CA GLU A 395 -34.03 -26.65 -34.65
C GLU A 395 -32.81 -25.73 -34.42
N GLY A 396 -31.61 -26.28 -34.26
CA GLY A 396 -30.40 -25.50 -34.01
C GLY A 396 -30.26 -24.98 -32.58
N LEU A 397 -30.99 -25.57 -31.63
CA LEU A 397 -30.99 -25.15 -30.23
C LEU A 397 -29.89 -25.87 -29.44
N VAL A 398 -29.25 -25.14 -28.54
CA VAL A 398 -28.33 -25.64 -27.52
C VAL A 398 -29.00 -25.65 -26.14
N LYS A 399 -28.56 -26.53 -25.25
CA LYS A 399 -29.06 -26.54 -23.87
C LYS A 399 -28.20 -25.62 -23.00
N SER A 400 -28.85 -24.65 -22.36
CA SER A 400 -28.24 -23.80 -21.36
C SER A 400 -28.76 -24.20 -19.97
N PHE A 401 -27.83 -24.36 -19.02
CA PHE A 401 -28.13 -24.58 -17.62
C PHE A 401 -27.64 -23.37 -16.84
N VAL A 402 -28.57 -22.58 -16.32
CA VAL A 402 -28.27 -21.35 -15.59
C VAL A 402 -28.48 -21.61 -14.10
N ARG A 403 -27.50 -21.29 -13.29
CA ARG A 403 -27.60 -21.34 -11.84
C ARG A 403 -28.39 -20.14 -11.32
N LYS A 404 -29.55 -20.36 -10.70
CA LYS A 404 -30.34 -19.30 -10.06
C LYS A 404 -29.98 -19.06 -8.60
N GLU A 405 -29.68 -20.13 -7.85
CA GLU A 405 -29.24 -20.11 -6.44
C GLU A 405 -28.26 -21.27 -6.19
N VAL A 406 -27.69 -21.34 -4.98
CA VAL A 406 -26.61 -22.29 -4.64
C VAL A 406 -26.94 -23.78 -4.96
N CYS A 407 -28.21 -24.13 -5.16
CA CYS A 407 -28.67 -25.51 -5.45
C CYS A 407 -29.72 -25.61 -6.54
N GLU A 408 -30.12 -24.51 -7.20
CA GLU A 408 -31.12 -24.55 -8.27
C GLU A 408 -30.47 -24.32 -9.65
N VAL A 409 -30.72 -25.25 -10.58
CA VAL A 409 -30.26 -25.18 -11.96
C VAL A 409 -31.49 -25.06 -12.86
N GLU A 410 -31.64 -23.93 -13.56
CA GLU A 410 -32.64 -23.78 -14.60
C GLU A 410 -32.11 -24.25 -15.93
N VAL A 411 -32.87 -25.06 -16.64
CA VAL A 411 -32.52 -25.56 -17.97
C VAL A 411 -33.32 -24.79 -19.02
N LYS A 412 -32.62 -24.14 -19.96
CA LYS A 412 -33.22 -23.45 -21.10
C LYS A 412 -32.64 -24.00 -22.40
N GLU A 413 -33.48 -24.00 -23.46
CA GLU A 413 -33.01 -24.20 -24.81
C GLU A 413 -32.92 -22.82 -25.49
N VAL A 414 -31.76 -22.49 -26.06
CA VAL A 414 -31.48 -21.22 -26.71
C VAL A 414 -30.87 -21.44 -28.07
N LYS A 415 -31.10 -20.54 -29.02
CA LYS A 415 -30.43 -20.65 -30.33
C LYS A 415 -28.93 -20.40 -30.19
N LEU A 416 -28.14 -21.16 -30.93
CA LEU A 416 -26.70 -21.05 -30.92
C LEU A 416 -26.23 -19.62 -31.27
N GLU A 417 -26.94 -18.93 -32.15
CA GLU A 417 -26.68 -17.57 -32.58
C GLU A 417 -26.99 -16.53 -31.47
N GLU A 418 -28.02 -16.79 -30.68
CA GLU A 418 -28.48 -15.88 -29.59
C GLU A 418 -27.56 -15.95 -28.35
N VAL A 419 -26.82 -17.03 -28.15
CA VAL A 419 -25.93 -17.22 -26.98
C VAL A 419 -24.75 -16.23 -26.99
N ALA A 420 -24.38 -15.72 -28.15
CA ALA A 420 -23.27 -14.78 -28.32
C ALA A 420 -23.69 -13.31 -28.31
N ASP A 421 -25.02 -13.03 -28.40
CA ASP A 421 -25.57 -11.66 -28.50
C ASP A 421 -26.30 -11.20 -27.21
N ASP A 422 -26.40 -12.08 -26.18
CA ASP A 422 -27.03 -11.79 -24.89
C ASP A 422 -26.05 -11.03 -23.94
N GLU A 423 -25.76 -9.74 -24.30
CA GLU A 423 -25.24 -8.73 -23.38
C GLU A 423 -25.88 -7.35 -23.66
#